data_9aad8aff2723b01faf693290b432a99d
#
_entry.id   9aad8aff2723b01faf693290b432a99d
#
_cell.length_a   1.000
_cell.length_b   1.000
_cell.length_c   1.000
_cell.angle_alpha   90.00
_cell.angle_beta   90.00
_cell.angle_gamma   90.00
#
_symmetry.space_group_name_H-M   'P 1'
#
loop_
_entity.id
_entity.type
_entity.pdbx_description
1 polymer ?
#
loop_
_entity_poly.entity_id
_entity_poly.type
_entity_poly.pdbx_seq_one_letter_code
_entity_poly.pdbx_strand_id
1 'polypeptide(L)'
;MELNQVTLPAHDVVASVAFYRSMGFELIVDAHHYARFKSLKGDATFSISACDPVAASSNTVLYFECADLDTQVRALQAIGMQFTQEPKDEPWFWREARLVDPSGNVICLYHAGVHRLNPPWRV
;
A
#
# COMPACT_ATOMS: atom_id res chain seq x y z
N MET A 1 -0.62 -1.34 -23.31
CA MET A 1 0.15 -0.95 -22.13
C MET A 1 -0.53 -1.43 -20.87
N GLU A 2 0.23 -1.73 -19.82
CA GLU A 2 -0.25 -2.32 -18.58
C GLU A 2 0.34 -1.55 -17.40
N LEU A 3 -0.51 -1.16 -16.45
CA LEU A 3 -0.07 -0.54 -15.21
C LEU A 3 0.38 -1.63 -14.24
N ASN A 4 1.67 -1.69 -13.92
CA ASN A 4 2.21 -2.74 -13.06
C ASN A 4 3.36 -2.27 -12.15
N GLN A 5 3.69 -0.98 -12.13
CA GLN A 5 4.76 -0.43 -11.32
C GLN A 5 4.42 1.00 -10.90
N VAL A 6 4.69 1.32 -9.64
CA VAL A 6 4.62 2.67 -9.10
C VAL A 6 5.83 2.90 -8.19
N THR A 7 6.36 4.13 -8.17
CA THR A 7 7.45 4.52 -7.28
C THR A 7 6.96 5.61 -6.33
N LEU A 8 7.20 5.39 -5.03
CA LEU A 8 6.87 6.32 -3.97
C LEU A 8 8.13 7.01 -3.45
N PRO A 9 8.02 8.28 -3.02
CA PRO A 9 9.14 8.94 -2.37
C PRO A 9 9.40 8.38 -0.96
N ALA A 10 10.66 8.34 -0.55
CA ALA A 10 11.04 7.91 0.79
C ALA A 10 12.16 8.80 1.34
N HIS A 11 11.93 9.48 2.46
CA HIS A 11 12.99 10.22 3.14
C HIS A 11 13.83 9.34 4.07
N ASP A 12 13.38 8.12 4.37
CA ASP A 12 14.10 7.12 5.16
C ASP A 12 13.88 5.75 4.50
N VAL A 13 14.81 5.36 3.61
CA VAL A 13 14.72 4.11 2.87
C VAL A 13 14.79 2.90 3.80
N VAL A 14 15.66 2.94 4.80
CA VAL A 14 15.83 1.82 5.74
C VAL A 14 14.56 1.55 6.54
N ALA A 15 13.96 2.60 7.09
CA ALA A 15 12.69 2.48 7.83
C ALA A 15 11.55 2.01 6.92
N SER A 16 11.50 2.53 5.69
CA SER A 16 10.47 2.16 4.72
C SER A 16 10.60 0.70 4.27
N VAL A 17 11.83 0.21 4.06
CA VAL A 17 12.07 -1.21 3.76
C VAL A 17 11.57 -2.09 4.90
N ALA A 18 11.90 -1.76 6.15
CA ALA A 18 11.44 -2.51 7.31
C ALA A 18 9.90 -2.53 7.39
N PHE A 19 9.26 -1.40 7.14
CA PHE A 19 7.81 -1.27 7.14
C PHE A 19 7.15 -2.21 6.12
N TYR A 20 7.56 -2.14 4.86
CA TYR A 20 6.94 -2.94 3.80
C TYR A 20 7.24 -4.44 3.93
N ARG A 21 8.44 -4.79 4.41
CA ARG A 21 8.74 -6.20 4.73
C ARG A 21 7.86 -6.73 5.85
N SER A 22 7.60 -5.92 6.87
CA SER A 22 6.69 -6.29 7.98
C SER A 22 5.26 -6.52 7.49
N MET A 23 4.84 -5.83 6.43
CA MET A 23 3.54 -6.06 5.79
C MET A 23 3.49 -7.37 5.00
N GLY A 24 4.62 -8.02 4.75
CA GLY A 24 4.71 -9.28 4.03
C GLY A 24 5.13 -9.16 2.57
N PHE A 25 5.45 -7.96 2.08
CA PHE A 25 5.89 -7.79 0.70
C PHE A 25 7.29 -8.38 0.50
N GLU A 26 7.50 -8.98 -0.67
CA GLU A 26 8.79 -9.53 -1.05
C GLU A 26 9.72 -8.41 -1.54
N LEU A 27 10.87 -8.26 -0.88
CA LEU A 27 11.90 -7.32 -1.30
C LEU A 27 12.72 -7.95 -2.43
N ILE A 28 12.69 -7.34 -3.62
CA ILE A 28 13.38 -7.87 -4.80
C ILE A 28 14.56 -7.01 -5.26
N VAL A 29 14.63 -5.74 -4.86
CA VAL A 29 15.77 -4.85 -5.06
C VAL A 29 16.04 -4.11 -3.77
N ASP A 30 17.27 -4.16 -3.29
CA ASP A 30 17.69 -3.50 -2.07
C ASP A 30 18.99 -2.72 -2.36
N ALA A 31 18.86 -1.45 -2.67
CA ALA A 31 19.96 -0.54 -2.89
C ALA A 31 19.92 0.60 -1.86
N HIS A 32 21.03 1.33 -1.72
CA HIS A 32 21.16 2.37 -0.71
C HIS A 32 20.06 3.46 -0.79
N HIS A 33 19.65 3.81 -2.00
CA HIS A 33 18.70 4.91 -2.26
C HIS A 33 17.41 4.44 -2.93
N TYR A 34 17.19 3.13 -3.03
CA TYR A 34 16.08 2.56 -3.79
C TYR A 34 15.79 1.15 -3.32
N ALA A 35 14.51 0.82 -3.21
CA ALA A 35 14.08 -0.55 -2.97
C ALA A 35 12.86 -0.86 -3.82
N ARG A 36 12.72 -2.12 -4.22
CA ARG A 36 11.55 -2.58 -4.98
C ARG A 36 10.95 -3.80 -4.31
N PHE A 37 9.64 -3.81 -4.28
CA PHE A 37 8.84 -4.86 -3.67
C PHE A 37 7.92 -5.48 -4.69
N LYS A 38 7.65 -6.76 -4.52
CA LYS A 38 6.65 -7.51 -5.27
C LYS A 38 5.47 -7.82 -4.36
N SER A 39 4.26 -7.69 -4.89
CA SER A 39 3.05 -8.18 -4.21
C SER A 39 3.10 -9.69 -4.08
N LEU A 40 2.47 -10.22 -3.03
CA LEU A 40 2.41 -11.67 -2.82
C LEU A 40 1.53 -12.36 -3.87
N LYS A 41 0.55 -11.64 -4.42
CA LYS A 41 -0.30 -12.11 -5.51
C LYS A 41 -0.10 -11.24 -6.73
N GLY A 42 -0.07 -11.86 -7.92
CA GLY A 42 0.17 -11.17 -9.17
C GLY A 42 1.63 -10.75 -9.35
N ASP A 43 1.89 -9.99 -10.39
CA ASP A 43 3.23 -9.60 -10.81
C ASP A 43 3.49 -8.10 -10.64
N ALA A 44 2.54 -7.35 -10.10
CA ALA A 44 2.72 -5.93 -9.87
C ALA A 44 3.82 -5.69 -8.83
N THR A 45 4.58 -4.63 -9.06
CA THR A 45 5.65 -4.18 -8.17
C THR A 45 5.40 -2.74 -7.75
N PHE A 46 6.02 -2.34 -6.66
CA PHE A 46 6.15 -0.93 -6.30
C PHE A 46 7.54 -0.70 -5.72
N SER A 47 7.97 0.54 -5.79
CA SER A 47 9.31 0.92 -5.34
C SER A 47 9.23 2.12 -4.43
N ILE A 48 10.27 2.28 -3.62
CA ILE A 48 10.55 3.51 -2.89
C ILE A 48 11.88 4.06 -3.40
N SER A 49 11.96 5.37 -3.54
CA SER A 49 13.16 6.07 -4.00
C SER A 49 13.49 7.21 -3.05
N ALA A 50 14.76 7.29 -2.65
CA ALA A 50 15.21 8.31 -1.70
C ALA A 50 14.93 9.72 -2.22
N CYS A 51 14.46 10.58 -1.33
CA CYS A 51 14.21 11.98 -1.61
C CYS A 51 14.37 12.82 -0.34
N ASP A 52 14.40 14.14 -0.50
CA ASP A 52 14.31 15.06 0.60
C ASP A 52 13.00 14.92 1.36
N PRO A 53 12.96 15.11 2.70
CA PRO A 53 11.71 15.13 3.46
C PRO A 53 10.67 16.13 2.93
N VAL A 54 11.09 17.28 2.42
CA VAL A 54 10.19 18.30 1.84
C VAL A 54 9.59 17.81 0.53
N ALA A 55 10.34 17.03 -0.27
CA ALA A 55 9.89 16.50 -1.54
C ALA A 55 9.05 15.20 -1.37
N ALA A 56 9.05 14.60 -0.20
CA ALA A 56 8.33 13.35 0.07
C ALA A 56 6.80 13.54 0.15
N SER A 57 6.31 14.77 0.25
CA SER A 57 4.87 15.03 0.31
C SER A 57 4.20 14.63 -1.01
N SER A 58 3.24 13.71 -0.92
CA SER A 58 2.51 13.20 -2.08
C SER A 58 1.06 12.93 -1.69
N ASN A 59 0.14 13.21 -2.62
CA ASN A 59 -1.27 12.84 -2.48
C ASN A 59 -1.58 11.48 -3.10
N THR A 60 -0.56 10.75 -3.54
CA THR A 60 -0.72 9.41 -4.10
C THR A 60 -1.16 8.45 -3.00
N VAL A 61 -2.17 7.65 -3.31
CA VAL A 61 -2.60 6.55 -2.44
C VAL A 61 -2.33 5.24 -3.15
N LEU A 62 -1.62 4.33 -2.48
CA LEU A 62 -1.33 3.02 -3.02
C LEU A 62 -2.37 2.03 -2.49
N TYR A 63 -3.07 1.36 -3.40
CA TYR A 63 -4.17 0.45 -3.06
C TYR A 63 -3.74 -1.00 -3.21
N PHE A 64 -4.01 -1.81 -2.18
CA PHE A 64 -3.83 -3.25 -2.22
C PHE A 64 -5.16 -3.93 -1.91
N GLU A 65 -5.66 -4.71 -2.85
CA GLU A 65 -6.91 -5.45 -2.63
C GLU A 65 -6.64 -6.72 -1.81
N CYS A 66 -7.48 -6.94 -0.79
CA CYS A 66 -7.43 -8.09 0.10
C CYS A 66 -8.72 -8.88 -0.05
N ALA A 67 -8.63 -10.20 -0.18
CA ALA A 67 -9.81 -11.05 -0.24
C ALA A 67 -10.60 -11.03 1.07
N ASP A 68 -9.89 -11.02 2.20
CA ASP A 68 -10.46 -10.87 3.54
C ASP A 68 -9.75 -9.72 4.25
N LEU A 69 -10.27 -8.51 4.06
CA LEU A 69 -9.66 -7.28 4.58
C LEU A 69 -9.55 -7.30 6.10
N ASP A 70 -10.62 -7.66 6.79
CA ASP A 70 -10.65 -7.58 8.27
C ASP A 70 -9.63 -8.52 8.90
N THR A 71 -9.49 -9.73 8.37
CA THR A 71 -8.48 -10.69 8.83
C THR A 71 -7.05 -10.17 8.56
N GLN A 72 -6.83 -9.60 7.38
CA GLN A 72 -5.52 -9.03 7.03
C GLN A 72 -5.14 -7.87 7.95
N VAL A 73 -6.08 -6.96 8.22
CA VAL A 73 -5.86 -5.83 9.12
C VAL A 73 -5.55 -6.32 10.53
N ARG A 74 -6.32 -7.28 11.06
CA ARG A 74 -6.06 -7.84 12.40
C ARG A 74 -4.68 -8.47 12.50
N ALA A 75 -4.24 -9.19 11.46
CA ALA A 75 -2.92 -9.80 11.44
C ALA A 75 -1.79 -8.75 11.47
N LEU A 76 -1.95 -7.66 10.73
CA LEU A 76 -0.97 -6.56 10.73
C LEU A 76 -0.97 -5.80 12.05
N GLN A 77 -2.13 -5.57 12.64
CA GLN A 77 -2.23 -4.95 13.97
C GLN A 77 -1.57 -5.83 15.05
N ALA A 78 -1.69 -7.14 14.93
CA ALA A 78 -1.08 -8.08 15.88
C ALA A 78 0.45 -8.01 15.90
N ILE A 79 1.09 -7.60 14.82
CA ILE A 79 2.54 -7.40 14.73
C ILE A 79 2.94 -5.93 14.99
N GLY A 80 2.00 -5.08 15.42
CA GLY A 80 2.28 -3.72 15.85
C GLY A 80 2.06 -2.64 14.80
N MET A 81 1.51 -2.95 13.63
CA MET A 81 1.20 -1.93 12.63
C MET A 81 -0.02 -1.10 13.05
N GLN A 82 0.09 0.22 12.94
CA GLN A 82 -0.95 1.15 13.34
C GLN A 82 -1.71 1.65 12.14
N PHE A 83 -3.04 1.55 12.18
CA PHE A 83 -3.92 2.03 11.13
C PHE A 83 -4.49 3.40 11.50
N THR A 84 -4.52 4.30 10.53
CA THR A 84 -5.17 5.61 10.67
C THR A 84 -6.67 5.52 10.44
N GLN A 85 -7.12 4.48 9.75
CA GLN A 85 -8.53 4.14 9.57
C GLN A 85 -8.72 2.64 9.68
N GLU A 86 -9.59 2.20 10.59
CA GLU A 86 -10.03 0.81 10.69
C GLU A 86 -10.89 0.42 9.47
N PRO A 87 -11.06 -0.88 9.18
CA PRO A 87 -11.93 -1.31 8.08
C PRO A 87 -13.32 -0.70 8.17
N LYS A 88 -13.74 -0.06 7.10
CA LYS A 88 -14.98 0.68 7.02
C LYS A 88 -15.59 0.54 5.63
N ASP A 89 -16.90 0.31 5.57
CA ASP A 89 -17.65 0.30 4.32
C ASP A 89 -17.84 1.73 3.84
N GLU A 90 -17.40 2.01 2.63
CA GLU A 90 -17.52 3.31 2.01
C GLU A 90 -18.75 3.38 1.08
N PRO A 91 -19.30 4.59 0.83
CA PRO A 91 -20.49 4.73 -0.02
C PRO A 91 -20.32 4.23 -1.45
N TRP A 92 -19.09 4.08 -1.93
CA TRP A 92 -18.77 3.56 -3.27
C TRP A 92 -18.62 2.04 -3.31
N PHE A 93 -19.13 1.33 -2.30
CA PHE A 93 -19.17 -0.13 -2.18
C PHE A 93 -17.80 -0.79 -2.03
N TRP A 94 -16.79 -0.04 -1.63
CA TRP A 94 -15.50 -0.56 -1.22
C TRP A 94 -15.42 -0.57 0.30
N ARG A 95 -14.78 -1.61 0.84
CA ARG A 95 -14.41 -1.61 2.25
C ARG A 95 -12.93 -1.26 2.33
N GLU A 96 -12.57 -0.28 3.15
CA GLU A 96 -11.22 0.30 3.16
C GLU A 96 -10.67 0.39 4.58
N ALA A 97 -9.36 0.16 4.69
CA ALA A 97 -8.57 0.49 5.88
C ALA A 97 -7.31 1.22 5.41
N ARG A 98 -6.80 2.15 6.21
CA ARG A 98 -5.68 2.99 5.82
C ARG A 98 -4.59 3.01 6.87
N LEU A 99 -3.36 3.07 6.42
CA LEU A 99 -2.19 3.28 7.24
C LEU A 99 -1.18 4.15 6.46
N VAL A 100 -0.15 4.60 7.17
CA VAL A 100 0.83 5.53 6.61
C VAL A 100 2.22 4.91 6.77
N ASP A 101 3.02 4.95 5.71
CA ASP A 101 4.40 4.48 5.79
C ASP A 101 5.30 5.50 6.50
N PRO A 102 6.59 5.17 6.81
CA PRO A 102 7.47 6.08 7.52
C PRO A 102 7.75 7.42 6.83
N SER A 103 7.47 7.53 5.54
CA SER A 103 7.65 8.77 4.76
C SER A 103 6.37 9.55 4.55
N GLY A 104 5.25 9.10 5.15
CA GLY A 104 3.96 9.74 5.02
C GLY A 104 3.13 9.29 3.82
N ASN A 105 3.56 8.29 3.05
CA ASN A 105 2.78 7.74 1.96
C ASN A 105 1.56 7.00 2.52
N VAL A 106 0.39 7.25 1.93
CA VAL A 106 -0.86 6.60 2.35
C VAL A 106 -1.01 5.27 1.63
N ILE A 107 -1.24 4.24 2.41
CA ILE A 107 -1.54 2.88 1.92
C ILE A 107 -2.99 2.58 2.25
N CYS A 108 -3.76 2.15 1.26
CA CYS A 108 -5.13 1.71 1.44
C CYS A 108 -5.20 0.22 1.18
N LEU A 109 -5.54 -0.54 2.21
CA LEU A 109 -5.94 -1.93 2.05
C LEU A 109 -7.44 -1.95 1.86
N TYR A 110 -7.92 -2.66 0.85
CA TYR A 110 -9.33 -2.58 0.52
C TYR A 110 -9.88 -3.90 -0.05
N HIS A 111 -11.19 -3.98 -0.07
CA HIS A 111 -11.91 -5.02 -0.80
C HIS A 111 -13.05 -4.37 -1.57
N ALA A 112 -13.04 -4.53 -2.89
CA ALA A 112 -14.07 -4.02 -3.79
C ALA A 112 -14.77 -5.14 -4.56
N GLY A 113 -14.04 -6.20 -4.86
CA GLY A 113 -14.57 -7.31 -5.66
C GLY A 113 -15.07 -6.82 -7.01
N VAL A 114 -16.29 -7.20 -7.36
CA VAL A 114 -16.92 -6.82 -8.63
C VAL A 114 -17.06 -5.30 -8.81
N HIS A 115 -17.16 -4.55 -7.72
CA HIS A 115 -17.42 -3.11 -7.77
C HIS A 115 -16.20 -2.28 -8.19
N ARG A 116 -15.02 -2.88 -8.29
CA ARG A 116 -13.85 -2.16 -8.82
C ARG A 116 -14.00 -1.90 -10.32
N LEU A 117 -14.39 -2.91 -11.09
CA LEU A 117 -14.54 -2.79 -12.54
C LEU A 117 -15.98 -2.55 -12.99
N ASN A 118 -16.95 -2.99 -12.21
CA ASN A 118 -18.37 -2.94 -12.57
C ASN A 118 -19.20 -2.36 -11.41
N PRO A 119 -18.97 -1.09 -11.02
CA PRO A 119 -19.84 -0.44 -10.06
C PRO A 119 -21.21 -0.17 -10.68
N PRO A 120 -22.27 0.04 -9.87
CA PRO A 120 -23.59 0.36 -10.40
C PRO A 120 -23.64 1.60 -11.29
N TRP A 121 -22.71 2.54 -11.11
CA TRP A 121 -22.60 3.78 -11.88
C TRP A 121 -21.56 3.72 -13.01
N ARG A 122 -21.14 2.53 -13.39
CA ARG A 122 -20.20 2.37 -14.52
C ARG A 122 -20.76 3.00 -15.80
N VAL A 123 -19.92 3.75 -16.48
CA VAL A 123 -20.23 4.34 -17.79
C VAL A 123 -20.08 3.34 -18.92
#